data_b4d28d9dfc1387c0d4789b2704a56060
#
_entry.id   b4d28d9dfc1387c0d4789b2704a56060
#
_cell.length_a   1.000
_cell.length_b   1.000
_cell.length_c   1.000
_cell.angle_alpha   90.00
_cell.angle_beta   90.00
_cell.angle_gamma   90.00
#
_symmetry.space_group_name_H-M   'P 1'
#
loop_
_entity.id
_entity.type
_entity.pdbx_description
1 polymer ?
#
loop_
_entity_poly.entity_id
_entity_poly.type
_entity_poly.pdbx_seq_one_letter_code
_entity_poly.pdbx_strand_id
1 'polypeptide(L)'
;MRFNLEMKCHGAKQGEAASALAAQLAGVQPGLNMVSSFDAAFLAALQTTLPAMPRALISEELPEDWQELAARLGLEALHLDKDIVTPGMVEAIHSAGLRVRVWTVNEPADMKRMIDAGVDTVITDVPVAFL
;
A
#
# COMPACT_ATOMS: atom_id res chain seq x y z
N MET A 1 11.63 -14.00 -1.52
CA MET A 1 10.47 -13.43 -2.22
C MET A 1 9.68 -12.59 -1.22
N ARG A 2 9.18 -11.43 -1.63
CA ARG A 2 8.34 -10.56 -0.80
C ARG A 2 6.94 -10.56 -1.37
N PHE A 3 5.94 -10.57 -0.50
CA PHE A 3 4.53 -10.56 -0.91
C PHE A 3 3.84 -9.31 -0.42
N ASN A 4 2.98 -8.76 -1.25
CA ASN A 4 1.95 -7.83 -0.86
C ASN A 4 0.61 -8.56 -0.90
N LEU A 5 -0.05 -8.63 0.24
CA LEU A 5 -1.36 -9.25 0.38
C LEU A 5 -2.41 -8.15 0.38
N GLU A 6 -3.16 -8.03 -0.70
CA GLU A 6 -4.27 -7.09 -0.77
C GLU A 6 -5.52 -7.71 -0.15
N MET A 7 -6.07 -7.01 0.86
CA MET A 7 -7.31 -7.40 1.51
C MET A 7 -8.46 -6.53 1.01
N LYS A 8 -9.45 -7.19 0.42
CA LYS A 8 -10.71 -6.57 0.00
C LYS A 8 -11.78 -6.88 1.01
N CYS A 9 -12.17 -5.87 1.81
CA CYS A 9 -13.23 -6.00 2.78
C CYS A 9 -14.55 -5.53 2.15
N HIS A 10 -15.49 -6.45 2.03
CA HIS A 10 -16.85 -6.16 1.60
C HIS A 10 -17.78 -6.26 2.81
N GLY A 11 -18.21 -5.11 3.34
CA GLY A 11 -19.11 -5.04 4.49
C GLY A 11 -18.41 -4.74 5.83
N ALA A 12 -19.18 -4.73 6.92
CA ALA A 12 -18.80 -4.19 8.23
C ALA A 12 -18.06 -5.18 9.16
N LYS A 13 -17.22 -6.07 8.62
CA LYS A 13 -16.54 -7.12 9.41
C LYS A 13 -15.01 -6.98 9.43
N GLN A 14 -14.51 -5.76 9.44
CA GLN A 14 -13.08 -5.46 9.34
C GLN A 14 -12.27 -6.10 10.49
N GLY A 15 -12.80 -6.08 11.73
CA GLY A 15 -12.15 -6.69 12.89
C GLY A 15 -12.05 -8.21 12.79
N GLU A 16 -13.10 -8.87 12.30
CA GLU A 16 -13.10 -10.32 12.06
C GLU A 16 -12.11 -10.69 10.96
N ALA A 17 -12.08 -9.93 9.85
CA ALA A 17 -11.15 -10.13 8.75
C ALA A 17 -9.69 -9.95 9.21
N ALA A 18 -9.40 -8.93 10.02
CA ALA A 18 -8.08 -8.69 10.57
C ALA A 18 -7.62 -9.81 11.49
N SER A 19 -8.50 -10.29 12.35
CA SER A 19 -8.22 -11.42 13.27
C SER A 19 -7.98 -12.73 12.52
N ALA A 20 -8.78 -13.01 11.50
CA ALA A 20 -8.62 -14.21 10.67
C ALA A 20 -7.29 -14.18 9.90
N LEU A 21 -6.94 -13.02 9.31
CA LEU A 21 -5.67 -12.85 8.62
C LEU A 21 -4.48 -13.00 9.58
N ALA A 22 -4.55 -12.38 10.77
CA ALA A 22 -3.51 -12.50 11.77
C ALA A 22 -3.26 -13.96 12.19
N ALA A 23 -4.33 -14.75 12.34
CA ALA A 23 -4.21 -16.17 12.65
C ALA A 23 -3.52 -16.96 11.53
N GLN A 24 -3.81 -16.64 10.27
CA GLN A 24 -3.17 -17.30 9.11
C GLN A 24 -1.72 -16.89 8.92
N LEU A 25 -1.38 -15.65 9.26
CA LEU A 25 -0.02 -15.12 9.15
C LEU A 25 0.84 -15.37 10.40
N ALA A 26 0.30 -16.07 11.41
CA ALA A 26 1.06 -16.43 12.59
C ALA A 26 2.31 -17.24 12.20
N GLY A 27 3.48 -16.74 12.54
CA GLY A 27 4.77 -17.36 12.18
C GLY A 27 5.33 -16.92 10.82
N VAL A 28 4.60 -16.15 10.02
CA VAL A 28 5.15 -15.52 8.80
C VAL A 28 6.01 -14.33 9.20
N GLN A 29 7.22 -14.25 8.64
CA GLN A 29 8.14 -13.14 8.95
C GLN A 29 7.61 -11.81 8.42
N PRO A 30 7.34 -10.81 9.27
CA PRO A 30 6.78 -9.52 8.84
C PRO A 30 7.68 -8.79 7.83
N GLY A 31 9.00 -8.89 7.97
CA GLY A 31 9.95 -8.15 7.14
C GLY A 31 9.97 -8.50 5.64
N LEU A 32 9.33 -9.61 5.24
CA LEU A 32 9.25 -10.04 3.83
C LEU A 32 7.86 -9.81 3.21
N ASN A 33 6.89 -9.45 4.01
CA ASN A 33 5.51 -9.34 3.58
C ASN A 33 4.90 -8.02 4.04
N MET A 34 3.85 -7.62 3.36
CA MET A 34 3.03 -6.51 3.77
C MET A 34 1.57 -6.78 3.45
N VAL A 35 0.69 -6.05 4.09
CA VAL A 35 -0.75 -6.07 3.83
C VAL A 35 -1.18 -4.70 3.34
N SER A 36 -1.96 -4.68 2.27
CA SER A 36 -2.56 -3.46 1.74
C SER A 36 -4.08 -3.59 1.64
N SER A 37 -4.78 -2.48 1.77
CA SER A 37 -6.23 -2.43 1.64
C SER A 37 -6.68 -1.01 1.29
N PHE A 38 -7.84 -0.92 0.62
CA PHE A 38 -8.60 0.33 0.49
C PHE A 38 -9.34 0.71 1.79
N ASP A 39 -9.50 -0.25 2.70
CA ASP A 39 -10.31 -0.09 3.91
C ASP A 39 -9.43 0.34 5.10
N ALA A 40 -9.51 1.62 5.46
CA ALA A 40 -8.78 2.19 6.59
C ALA A 40 -9.19 1.56 7.94
N ALA A 41 -10.45 1.18 8.10
CA ALA A 41 -10.92 0.52 9.33
C ALA A 41 -10.34 -0.89 9.47
N PHE A 42 -10.19 -1.62 8.35
CA PHE A 42 -9.48 -2.89 8.35
C PHE A 42 -8.01 -2.72 8.76
N LEU A 43 -7.32 -1.72 8.18
CA LEU A 43 -5.91 -1.44 8.51
C LEU A 43 -5.74 -1.04 9.98
N ALA A 44 -6.68 -0.31 10.55
CA ALA A 44 -6.69 0.01 11.98
C ALA A 44 -6.86 -1.24 12.86
N ALA A 45 -7.76 -2.14 12.48
CA ALA A 45 -7.96 -3.41 13.18
C ALA A 45 -6.72 -4.31 13.06
N LEU A 46 -6.08 -4.35 11.88
CA LEU A 46 -4.85 -5.11 11.66
C LEU A 46 -3.68 -4.56 12.48
N GLN A 47 -3.59 -3.24 12.66
CA GLN A 47 -2.58 -2.63 13.52
C GLN A 47 -2.66 -3.15 14.95
N THR A 48 -3.86 -3.40 15.45
CA THR A 48 -4.08 -3.94 16.79
C THR A 48 -3.77 -5.44 16.87
N THR A 49 -4.17 -6.22 15.87
CA THR A 49 -4.05 -7.69 15.87
C THR A 49 -2.69 -8.19 15.40
N LEU A 50 -2.02 -7.44 14.52
CA LEU A 50 -0.73 -7.82 13.94
C LEU A 50 0.15 -6.57 13.78
N PRO A 51 0.58 -5.91 14.87
CA PRO A 51 1.24 -4.60 14.84
C PRO A 51 2.56 -4.60 14.05
N ALA A 52 3.30 -5.70 14.04
CA ALA A 52 4.59 -5.81 13.34
C ALA A 52 4.46 -5.97 11.82
N MET A 53 3.27 -6.28 11.28
CA MET A 53 3.08 -6.43 9.85
C MET A 53 3.05 -5.05 9.16
N PRO A 54 3.92 -4.81 8.18
CA PRO A 54 3.88 -3.59 7.38
C PRO A 54 2.53 -3.43 6.68
N ARG A 55 2.00 -2.21 6.69
CA ARG A 55 0.67 -1.87 6.17
C ARG A 55 0.77 -0.76 5.14
N ALA A 56 -0.08 -0.83 4.12
CA ALA A 56 -0.25 0.23 3.14
C ALA A 56 -1.74 0.51 2.88
N LEU A 57 -2.07 1.79 2.73
CA LEU A 57 -3.37 2.21 2.24
C LEU A 57 -3.35 2.27 0.72
N ILE A 58 -4.32 1.62 0.09
CA ILE A 58 -4.57 1.74 -1.35
C ILE A 58 -5.60 2.86 -1.55
N SER A 59 -5.35 3.76 -2.49
CA SER A 59 -6.28 4.84 -2.77
C SER A 59 -6.21 5.29 -4.23
N GLU A 60 -7.37 5.62 -4.79
CA GLU A 60 -7.50 6.26 -6.11
C GLU A 60 -7.26 7.77 -6.04
N GLU A 61 -7.34 8.35 -4.85
CA GLU A 61 -7.08 9.75 -4.58
C GLU A 61 -6.14 9.87 -3.38
N LEU A 62 -5.37 10.95 -3.30
CA LEU A 62 -4.60 11.25 -2.09
C LEU A 62 -5.53 12.02 -1.12
N PRO A 63 -5.92 11.42 0.02
CA PRO A 63 -6.76 12.11 1.00
C PRO A 63 -6.10 13.42 1.48
N GLU A 64 -6.87 14.45 1.75
CA GLU A 64 -6.32 15.72 2.26
C GLU A 64 -5.60 15.55 3.60
N ASP A 65 -6.10 14.64 4.45
CA ASP A 65 -5.54 14.30 5.76
C ASP A 65 -4.57 13.09 5.72
N TRP A 66 -3.99 12.78 4.55
CA TRP A 66 -3.19 11.56 4.37
C TRP A 66 -2.04 11.41 5.37
N GLN A 67 -1.44 12.51 5.82
CA GLN A 67 -0.33 12.48 6.79
C GLN A 67 -0.81 12.03 8.16
N GLU A 68 -1.94 12.59 8.63
CA GLU A 68 -2.56 12.19 9.89
C GLU A 68 -3.05 10.74 9.83
N LEU A 69 -3.69 10.38 8.72
CA LEU A 69 -4.18 9.03 8.48
C LEU A 69 -3.02 8.01 8.47
N ALA A 70 -1.92 8.32 7.80
CA ALA A 70 -0.74 7.48 7.75
C ALA A 70 -0.12 7.27 9.14
N ALA A 71 0.01 8.34 9.92
CA ALA A 71 0.51 8.27 11.29
C ALA A 71 -0.40 7.44 12.19
N ARG A 72 -1.70 7.67 12.13
CA ARG A 72 -2.71 6.96 12.92
C ARG A 72 -2.75 5.47 12.62
N LEU A 73 -2.65 5.08 11.36
CA LEU A 73 -2.67 3.69 10.93
C LEU A 73 -1.29 3.01 10.96
N GLY A 74 -0.22 3.75 11.25
CA GLY A 74 1.15 3.23 11.22
C GLY A 74 1.53 2.67 9.85
N LEU A 75 1.23 3.43 8.79
CA LEU A 75 1.50 2.98 7.42
C LEU A 75 2.99 3.03 7.10
N GLU A 76 3.45 2.06 6.29
CA GLU A 76 4.78 2.08 5.66
C GLU A 76 4.73 2.74 4.27
N ALA A 77 3.61 2.61 3.59
CA ALA A 77 3.47 3.05 2.21
C ALA A 77 2.05 3.51 1.87
N LEU A 78 1.96 4.29 0.81
CA LEU A 78 0.73 4.57 0.08
C LEU A 78 0.81 3.88 -1.29
N HIS A 79 -0.26 3.17 -1.64
CA HIS A 79 -0.43 2.55 -2.95
C HIS A 79 -1.44 3.37 -3.75
N LEU A 80 -0.96 4.15 -4.70
CA LEU A 80 -1.75 5.15 -5.42
C LEU A 80 -2.01 4.74 -6.87
N ASP A 81 -3.14 5.20 -7.39
CA ASP A 81 -3.42 5.10 -8.83
C ASP A 81 -2.36 5.90 -9.61
N LYS A 82 -1.83 5.31 -10.69
CA LYS A 82 -0.81 5.93 -11.54
C LYS A 82 -1.22 7.28 -12.14
N ASP A 83 -2.54 7.48 -12.31
CA ASP A 83 -3.06 8.67 -12.99
C ASP A 83 -3.04 9.92 -12.12
N ILE A 84 -2.98 9.77 -10.79
CA ILE A 84 -2.91 10.91 -9.88
C ILE A 84 -1.47 11.30 -9.49
N VAL A 85 -0.50 10.40 -9.70
CA VAL A 85 0.84 10.56 -9.15
C VAL A 85 1.65 11.61 -9.92
N THR A 86 2.20 12.57 -9.17
CA THR A 86 3.12 13.59 -9.66
C THR A 86 4.45 13.53 -8.88
N PRO A 87 5.57 14.05 -9.46
CA PRO A 87 6.84 14.12 -8.74
C PRO A 87 6.75 14.84 -7.39
N GLY A 88 6.00 15.96 -7.34
CA GLY A 88 5.81 16.71 -6.10
C GLY A 88 5.06 15.94 -5.02
N MET A 89 4.08 15.12 -5.42
CA MET A 89 3.36 14.24 -4.51
C MET A 89 4.29 13.16 -3.93
N VAL A 90 5.12 12.55 -4.77
CA VAL A 90 6.11 11.54 -4.34
C VAL A 90 7.09 12.15 -3.35
N GLU A 91 7.62 13.34 -3.63
CA GLU A 91 8.54 14.04 -2.74
C GLU A 91 7.89 14.34 -1.37
N ALA A 92 6.63 14.80 -1.36
CA ALA A 92 5.92 15.09 -0.11
C ALA A 92 5.72 13.81 0.73
N ILE A 93 5.36 12.69 0.09
CA ILE A 93 5.15 11.41 0.76
C ILE A 93 6.48 10.86 1.29
N HIS A 94 7.56 10.93 0.51
CA HIS A 94 8.89 10.54 0.97
C HIS A 94 9.36 11.40 2.15
N SER A 95 9.10 12.70 2.13
CA SER A 95 9.43 13.61 3.23
C SER A 95 8.71 13.26 4.54
N ALA A 96 7.55 12.61 4.46
CA ALA A 96 6.83 12.07 5.61
C ALA A 96 7.33 10.68 6.04
N GLY A 97 8.36 10.14 5.41
CA GLY A 97 8.94 8.84 5.75
C GLY A 97 8.19 7.63 5.17
N LEU A 98 7.30 7.85 4.22
CA LEU A 98 6.49 6.81 3.57
C LEU A 98 7.05 6.45 2.19
N ARG A 99 6.75 5.23 1.74
CA ARG A 99 7.02 4.79 0.38
C ARG A 99 5.81 5.00 -0.51
N VAL A 100 6.06 5.19 -1.81
CA VAL A 100 5.03 5.29 -2.84
C VAL A 100 5.10 4.08 -3.76
N ARG A 101 4.00 3.35 -3.86
CA ARG A 101 3.82 2.28 -4.84
C ARG A 101 2.64 2.62 -5.73
N VAL A 102 2.76 2.30 -7.01
CA VAL A 102 1.77 2.75 -8.02
C VAL A 102 1.18 1.57 -8.74
N TRP A 103 -0.12 1.61 -8.96
CA TRP A 103 -0.89 0.58 -9.69
C TRP A 103 -1.82 1.24 -10.72
N THR A 104 -2.28 0.58 -11.76
CA THR A 104 -1.64 -0.54 -12.41
C THR A 104 -0.88 -0.04 -13.62
N VAL A 105 0.41 -0.32 -13.71
CA VAL A 105 1.30 0.22 -14.74
C VAL A 105 1.60 -0.87 -15.76
N ASN A 106 0.90 -0.85 -16.89
CA ASN A 106 1.03 -1.86 -17.94
C ASN A 106 1.67 -1.30 -19.23
N GLU A 107 1.73 0.02 -19.37
CA GLU A 107 2.25 0.67 -20.57
C GLU A 107 3.67 1.23 -20.35
N PRO A 108 4.58 1.11 -21.34
CA PRO A 108 5.95 1.62 -21.22
C PRO A 108 6.03 3.13 -20.93
N ALA A 109 5.11 3.92 -21.48
CA ALA A 109 5.07 5.36 -21.23
C ALA A 109 4.72 5.68 -19.77
N ASP A 110 3.78 4.96 -19.18
CA ASP A 110 3.44 5.09 -17.76
C ASP A 110 4.59 4.61 -16.88
N MET A 111 5.26 3.52 -17.24
CA MET A 111 6.43 3.03 -16.51
C MET A 111 7.51 4.12 -16.45
N LYS A 112 7.84 4.71 -17.61
CA LYS A 112 8.83 5.79 -17.65
C LYS A 112 8.39 6.98 -16.79
N ARG A 113 7.13 7.40 -16.88
CA ARG A 113 6.58 8.50 -16.10
C ARG A 113 6.68 8.24 -14.59
N MET A 114 6.41 7.02 -14.15
CA MET A 114 6.50 6.64 -12.74
C MET A 114 7.94 6.58 -12.24
N ILE A 115 8.87 6.06 -13.06
CA ILE A 115 10.30 6.09 -12.74
C ILE A 115 10.79 7.53 -12.61
N ASP A 116 10.46 8.39 -13.57
CA ASP A 116 10.84 9.81 -13.57
C ASP A 116 10.23 10.56 -12.35
N ALA A 117 9.06 10.15 -11.90
CA ALA A 117 8.42 10.69 -10.70
C ALA A 117 9.07 10.23 -9.38
N GLY A 118 9.93 9.22 -9.42
CA GLY A 118 10.66 8.72 -8.26
C GLY A 118 9.89 7.75 -7.36
N VAL A 119 8.88 7.04 -7.90
CA VAL A 119 8.13 6.04 -7.11
C VAL A 119 9.03 4.87 -6.70
N ASP A 120 8.74 4.26 -5.55
CA ASP A 120 9.56 3.15 -5.02
C ASP A 120 9.27 1.83 -5.71
N THR A 121 8.04 1.64 -6.16
CA THR A 121 7.60 0.37 -6.77
C THR A 121 6.44 0.62 -7.73
N VAL A 122 6.44 -0.12 -8.82
CA VAL A 122 5.28 -0.21 -9.72
C VAL A 122 4.64 -1.59 -9.60
N ILE A 123 3.32 -1.61 -9.65
CA ILE A 123 2.51 -2.83 -9.68
C ILE A 123 1.98 -2.98 -11.10
N THR A 124 2.27 -4.11 -11.72
CA THR A 124 1.94 -4.40 -13.12
C THR A 124 1.39 -5.81 -13.28
N ASP A 125 0.50 -5.99 -14.26
CA ASP A 125 0.00 -7.31 -14.66
C ASP A 125 0.94 -8.00 -15.66
N VAL A 126 1.87 -7.25 -16.25
CA VAL A 126 2.75 -7.69 -17.35
C VAL A 126 4.24 -7.52 -17.00
N PRO A 127 4.74 -8.09 -15.91
CA PRO A 127 6.11 -7.82 -15.44
C PRO A 127 7.17 -8.19 -16.49
N VAL A 128 6.93 -9.21 -17.29
CA VAL A 128 7.88 -9.67 -18.34
C VAL A 128 8.09 -8.62 -19.44
N ALA A 129 7.11 -7.75 -19.67
CA ALA A 129 7.23 -6.68 -20.67
C ALA A 129 8.28 -5.62 -20.30
N PHE A 130 8.71 -5.57 -19.04
CA PHE A 130 9.64 -4.57 -18.50
C PHE A 130 11.02 -5.16 -18.09
N LEU A 131 11.23 -6.43 -18.41
CA LEU A 131 12.53 -7.10 -18.20
C LEU A 131 13.47 -6.89 -19.44
#